data_2ad240d8fcedc1470675126ba11a142d
#
_entry.id   2ad240d8fcedc1470675126ba11a142d
#
_cell.length_a   1.000
_cell.length_b   1.000
_cell.length_c   1.000
_cell.angle_alpha   90.00
_cell.angle_beta   90.00
_cell.angle_gamma   90.00
#
_symmetry.space_group_name_H-M   'P 1'
#
loop_
_entity.id
_entity.type
_entity.pdbx_description
1 polymer ?
#
loop_
_entity_poly.entity_id
_entity_poly.type
_entity_poly.pdbx_seq_one_letter_code
_entity_poly.pdbx_strand_id
1 'polypeptide(L)'
;MKHILFSLSLAFLSAATMAQDRITSLPFATRSEVIAQHGMACTSQPLATQVALDVLKDGGNAIDAAIAANAVLGLVEPTGNGIGGDLFAIVWDAKTEQLYGLNASGRSPRSLSMDYFRNNGYDRIPAFGPLPVS
;
A
#
# COMPACT_ATOMS: atom_id res chain seq x y z
N MET A 1 48.54 -22.36 13.98
CA MET A 1 47.85 -22.43 12.66
C MET A 1 46.38 -22.84 12.77
N LYS A 2 46.03 -23.93 13.49
CA LYS A 2 44.63 -24.39 13.63
C LYS A 2 43.67 -23.34 14.24
N HIS A 3 44.12 -22.57 15.22
CA HIS A 3 43.29 -21.54 15.88
C HIS A 3 43.06 -20.30 15.00
N ILE A 4 44.04 -19.96 14.12
CA ILE A 4 43.91 -18.84 13.17
C ILE A 4 42.90 -19.18 12.08
N LEU A 5 42.90 -20.41 11.59
CA LEU A 5 41.92 -20.88 10.59
C LEU A 5 40.50 -20.93 11.16
N PHE A 6 40.33 -21.31 12.44
CA PHE A 6 39.05 -21.35 13.10
C PHE A 6 38.50 -19.92 13.34
N SER A 7 39.35 -18.97 13.76
CA SER A 7 38.97 -17.56 13.92
C SER A 7 38.61 -16.89 12.59
N LEU A 8 39.30 -17.25 11.50
CA LEU A 8 39.01 -16.72 10.17
C LEU A 8 37.67 -17.25 9.64
N SER A 9 37.36 -18.54 9.87
CA SER A 9 36.05 -19.10 9.45
C SER A 9 34.90 -18.55 10.25
N LEU A 10 35.07 -18.23 11.54
CA LEU A 10 34.04 -17.62 12.37
C LEU A 10 33.76 -16.14 11.97
N ALA A 11 34.80 -15.40 11.57
CA ALA A 11 34.69 -14.05 11.03
C ALA A 11 33.96 -14.01 9.66
N PHE A 12 34.12 -15.03 8.83
CA PHE A 12 33.41 -15.16 7.55
C PHE A 12 31.93 -15.51 7.73
N LEU A 13 31.59 -16.28 8.77
CA LEU A 13 30.20 -16.63 9.06
C LEU A 13 29.38 -15.44 9.56
N SER A 14 30.00 -14.49 10.28
CA SER A 14 29.33 -13.28 10.77
C SER A 14 29.10 -12.21 9.69
N ALA A 15 29.81 -12.28 8.56
CA ALA A 15 29.62 -11.35 7.44
C ALA A 15 28.43 -11.71 6.53
N ALA A 16 27.85 -12.91 6.68
CA ALA A 16 26.78 -13.40 5.81
C ALA A 16 25.35 -13.07 6.32
N THR A 17 25.21 -12.52 7.52
CA THR A 17 23.89 -12.14 8.08
C THR A 17 23.61 -10.65 7.84
N MET A 18 23.55 -10.24 6.59
CA MET A 18 23.03 -8.92 6.24
C MET A 18 21.50 -9.02 6.21
N ALA A 19 20.83 -8.38 7.14
CA ALA A 19 19.41 -8.24 7.10
C ALA A 19 19.05 -7.34 5.89
N GLN A 20 18.35 -7.91 4.92
CA GLN A 20 17.85 -7.16 3.76
C GLN A 20 16.41 -6.76 3.98
N ASP A 21 16.07 -5.54 3.63
CA ASP A 21 14.69 -5.12 3.48
C ASP A 21 14.06 -5.86 2.29
N ARG A 22 13.01 -6.61 2.55
CA ARG A 22 12.35 -7.45 1.55
C ARG A 22 11.65 -6.67 0.44
N ILE A 23 11.28 -5.43 0.71
CA ILE A 23 10.50 -4.60 -0.22
C ILE A 23 11.42 -3.79 -1.12
N THR A 24 12.41 -3.16 -0.55
CA THR A 24 13.27 -2.22 -1.27
C THR A 24 14.55 -2.86 -1.80
N SER A 25 14.81 -4.12 -1.45
CA SER A 25 16.05 -4.83 -1.77
C SER A 25 17.32 -4.10 -1.30
N LEU A 26 17.20 -3.24 -0.31
CA LEU A 26 18.32 -2.57 0.29
C LEU A 26 19.19 -3.56 1.08
N PRO A 27 20.51 -3.35 1.16
CA PRO A 27 21.42 -4.26 1.87
C PRO A 27 21.27 -4.20 3.41
N PHE A 28 20.35 -3.40 3.91
CA PHE A 28 20.05 -3.26 5.36
C PHE A 28 18.55 -3.09 5.57
N ALA A 29 18.07 -3.54 6.71
CA ALA A 29 16.67 -3.33 7.10
C ALA A 29 16.44 -1.87 7.49
N THR A 30 15.42 -1.24 6.91
CA THR A 30 15.04 0.14 7.21
C THR A 30 14.09 0.22 8.41
N ARG A 31 13.41 -0.89 8.73
CA ARG A 31 12.49 -0.99 9.86
C ARG A 31 12.52 -2.40 10.45
N SER A 32 12.29 -2.49 11.76
CA SER A 32 12.05 -3.76 12.44
C SER A 32 10.64 -4.27 12.11
N GLU A 33 10.47 -5.59 12.12
CA GLU A 33 9.15 -6.21 12.05
C GLU A 33 8.34 -5.83 13.30
N VAL A 34 7.04 -5.59 13.09
CA VAL A 34 6.10 -5.27 14.16
C VAL A 34 5.15 -6.43 14.36
N ILE A 35 5.04 -6.90 15.60
CA ILE A 35 4.08 -7.93 16.01
C ILE A 35 3.01 -7.24 16.86
N ALA A 36 1.74 -7.39 16.48
CA ALA A 36 0.61 -6.81 17.18
C ALA A 36 -0.37 -7.90 17.63
N GLN A 37 -0.88 -7.81 18.87
CA GLN A 37 -1.81 -8.78 19.46
C GLN A 37 -3.28 -8.44 19.20
N HIS A 38 -3.64 -7.18 19.05
CA HIS A 38 -5.04 -6.73 19.01
C HIS A 38 -5.46 -6.13 17.67
N GLY A 39 -4.53 -5.69 16.86
CA GLY A 39 -4.80 -5.09 15.57
C GLY A 39 -3.56 -4.45 14.96
N MET A 40 -3.56 -4.28 13.67
CA MET A 40 -2.46 -3.68 12.94
C MET A 40 -3.02 -2.77 11.84
N ALA A 41 -2.32 -1.67 11.60
CA ALA A 41 -2.54 -0.82 10.44
C ALA A 41 -1.20 -0.55 9.74
N CYS A 42 -1.23 -0.49 8.41
CA CYS A 42 -0.06 -0.16 7.60
C CYS A 42 -0.48 0.78 6.48
N THR A 43 0.19 1.91 6.38
CA THR A 43 0.01 2.88 5.31
C THR A 43 1.36 3.41 4.84
N SER A 44 1.40 4.10 3.71
CA SER A 44 2.58 4.79 3.20
C SER A 44 3.05 5.93 4.11
N GLN A 45 2.14 6.49 4.95
CA GLN A 45 2.39 7.68 5.76
C GLN A 45 2.12 7.39 7.26
N PRO A 46 3.12 7.57 8.15
CA PRO A 46 2.98 7.24 9.57
C PRO A 46 1.83 7.94 10.30
N LEU A 47 1.48 9.17 9.93
CA LEU A 47 0.35 9.89 10.52
C LEU A 47 -0.98 9.20 10.24
N ALA A 48 -1.17 8.69 9.02
CA ALA A 48 -2.36 7.94 8.67
C ALA A 48 -2.42 6.58 9.40
N THR A 49 -1.27 5.91 9.55
CA THR A 49 -1.16 4.68 10.36
C THR A 49 -1.56 4.95 11.80
N GLN A 50 -1.09 6.05 12.41
CA GLN A 50 -1.41 6.41 13.78
C GLN A 50 -2.92 6.62 13.97
N VAL A 51 -3.57 7.36 13.06
CA VAL A 51 -5.02 7.58 13.12
C VAL A 51 -5.80 6.27 12.99
N ALA A 52 -5.39 5.37 12.09
CA ALA A 52 -6.00 4.05 12.00
C ALA A 52 -5.89 3.25 13.31
N LEU A 53 -4.72 3.27 13.95
CA LEU A 53 -4.50 2.59 15.23
C LEU A 53 -5.32 3.21 16.36
N ASP A 54 -5.50 4.52 16.38
CA ASP A 54 -6.30 5.20 17.39
C ASP A 54 -7.78 4.83 17.23
N VAL A 55 -8.31 4.80 16.00
CA VAL A 55 -9.68 4.31 15.73
C VAL A 55 -9.86 2.86 16.22
N LEU A 56 -8.90 1.97 15.97
CA LEU A 56 -8.97 0.59 16.46
C LEU A 56 -8.95 0.51 17.99
N LYS A 57 -8.15 1.33 18.67
CA LYS A 57 -8.08 1.40 20.14
C LYS A 57 -9.37 1.93 20.75
N ASP A 58 -10.03 2.87 20.08
CA ASP A 58 -11.32 3.44 20.49
C ASP A 58 -12.51 2.49 20.23
N GLY A 59 -12.25 1.30 19.70
CA GLY A 59 -13.26 0.26 19.47
C GLY A 59 -13.87 0.27 18.07
N GLY A 60 -13.34 1.07 17.15
CA GLY A 60 -13.70 1.03 15.73
C GLY A 60 -13.23 -0.27 15.07
N ASN A 61 -13.88 -0.66 13.98
CA ASN A 61 -13.50 -1.82 13.19
C ASN A 61 -12.45 -1.48 12.12
N ALA A 62 -11.98 -2.48 11.39
CA ALA A 62 -10.96 -2.31 10.36
C ALA A 62 -11.40 -1.38 9.21
N ILE A 63 -12.70 -1.34 8.89
CA ILE A 63 -13.24 -0.45 7.85
C ILE A 63 -13.24 0.99 8.34
N ASP A 64 -13.66 1.25 9.60
CA ASP A 64 -13.61 2.57 10.22
C ASP A 64 -12.17 3.12 10.24
N ALA A 65 -11.23 2.27 10.63
CA ALA A 65 -9.80 2.59 10.65
C ALA A 65 -9.25 2.90 9.24
N ALA A 66 -9.65 2.12 8.24
CA ALA A 66 -9.22 2.33 6.85
C ALA A 66 -9.79 3.64 6.28
N ILE A 67 -11.05 3.97 6.56
CA ILE A 67 -11.68 5.23 6.14
C ILE A 67 -10.96 6.43 6.78
N ALA A 68 -10.69 6.36 8.08
CA ALA A 68 -10.00 7.43 8.80
C ALA A 68 -8.57 7.63 8.27
N ALA A 69 -7.83 6.54 8.06
CA ALA A 69 -6.49 6.59 7.46
C ALA A 69 -6.51 7.19 6.07
N ASN A 70 -7.48 6.78 5.22
CA ASN A 70 -7.61 7.28 3.86
C ASN A 70 -7.91 8.79 3.82
N ALA A 71 -8.74 9.28 4.74
CA ALA A 71 -9.01 10.71 4.87
C ALA A 71 -7.74 11.51 5.20
N VAL A 72 -6.90 10.99 6.10
CA VAL A 72 -5.60 11.61 6.42
C VAL A 72 -4.64 11.55 5.24
N LEU A 73 -4.59 10.42 4.53
CA LEU A 73 -3.75 10.28 3.33
C LEU A 73 -4.09 11.32 2.26
N GLY A 74 -5.38 11.64 2.07
CA GLY A 74 -5.80 12.71 1.15
C GLY A 74 -5.23 14.09 1.49
N LEU A 75 -4.88 14.33 2.77
CA LEU A 75 -4.23 15.55 3.22
C LEU A 75 -2.69 15.48 3.13
N VAL A 76 -2.09 14.37 3.54
CA VAL A 76 -0.62 14.24 3.69
C VAL A 76 0.08 13.66 2.46
N GLU A 77 -0.66 13.01 1.57
CA GLU A 77 -0.20 12.47 0.28
C GLU A 77 -1.16 12.86 -0.86
N PRO A 78 -1.42 14.16 -1.09
CA PRO A 78 -2.45 14.60 -2.03
C PRO A 78 -2.18 14.24 -3.50
N THR A 79 -0.95 13.88 -3.83
CA THR A 79 -0.57 13.45 -5.19
C THR A 79 -0.93 11.99 -5.47
N GLY A 80 -1.13 11.18 -4.45
CA GLY A 80 -1.42 9.75 -4.55
C GLY A 80 -2.79 9.34 -4.03
N ASN A 81 -3.53 10.26 -3.41
CA ASN A 81 -4.81 9.97 -2.81
C ASN A 81 -5.77 11.18 -2.84
N GLY A 82 -7.06 10.93 -3.00
CA GLY A 82 -8.09 11.97 -2.99
C GLY A 82 -9.50 11.40 -3.07
N ILE A 83 -10.50 12.22 -2.75
CA ILE A 83 -11.92 11.84 -2.68
C ILE A 83 -12.46 11.34 -4.03
N GLY A 84 -11.92 11.84 -5.14
CA GLY A 84 -12.35 11.48 -6.49
C GLY A 84 -11.50 10.40 -7.15
N GLY A 85 -10.59 9.78 -6.42
CA GLY A 85 -9.69 8.75 -6.95
C GLY A 85 -10.31 7.36 -7.00
N ASP A 86 -9.55 6.43 -7.57
CA ASP A 86 -9.93 5.02 -7.64
C ASP A 86 -9.85 4.37 -6.25
N LEU A 87 -10.73 3.39 -6.02
CA LEU A 87 -10.72 2.58 -4.81
C LEU A 87 -10.86 1.10 -5.13
N PHE A 88 -9.94 0.31 -4.59
CA PHE A 88 -10.06 -1.14 -4.55
C PHE A 88 -10.01 -1.60 -3.10
N ALA A 89 -10.88 -2.51 -2.72
CA ALA A 89 -10.89 -3.06 -1.38
C ALA A 89 -11.16 -4.56 -1.39
N ILE A 90 -10.53 -5.25 -0.43
CA ILE A 90 -10.83 -6.63 -0.08
C ILE A 90 -11.04 -6.65 1.43
N VAL A 91 -12.22 -7.12 1.86
CA VAL A 91 -12.65 -7.10 3.26
C VAL A 91 -13.10 -8.49 3.67
N TRP A 92 -12.50 -9.02 4.73
CA TRP A 92 -13.00 -10.20 5.42
C TRP A 92 -13.93 -9.77 6.56
N ASP A 93 -15.18 -10.22 6.54
CA ASP A 93 -16.11 -10.04 7.63
C ASP A 93 -16.18 -11.31 8.49
N ALA A 94 -15.63 -11.23 9.70
CA ALA A 94 -15.59 -12.35 10.63
C ALA A 94 -16.98 -12.76 11.17
N LYS A 95 -18.00 -11.88 11.10
CA LYS A 95 -19.36 -12.20 11.57
C LYS A 95 -20.11 -13.07 10.58
N THR A 96 -19.94 -12.80 9.30
CA THR A 96 -20.59 -13.56 8.21
C THR A 96 -19.67 -14.63 7.62
N GLU A 97 -18.38 -14.64 8.01
CA GLU A 97 -17.32 -15.50 7.46
C GLU A 97 -17.23 -15.40 5.93
N GLN A 98 -17.37 -14.19 5.41
CA GLN A 98 -17.37 -13.92 3.98
C GLN A 98 -16.30 -12.90 3.59
N LEU A 99 -15.78 -13.10 2.38
CA LEU A 99 -14.86 -12.18 1.74
C LEU A 99 -15.62 -11.29 0.75
N TYR A 100 -15.48 -9.99 0.92
CA TYR A 100 -16.06 -8.98 0.03
C TYR A 100 -14.97 -8.30 -0.77
N GLY A 101 -15.22 -8.10 -2.08
CA GLY A 101 -14.37 -7.33 -2.97
C GLY A 101 -15.10 -6.10 -3.49
N LEU A 102 -14.41 -4.97 -3.55
CA LEU A 102 -14.89 -3.74 -4.16
C LEU A 102 -13.92 -3.30 -5.26
N ASN A 103 -14.46 -3.05 -6.44
CA ASN A 103 -13.79 -2.31 -7.49
C ASN A 103 -14.60 -1.03 -7.74
N ALA A 104 -14.06 0.10 -7.32
CA ALA A 104 -14.62 1.41 -7.49
C ALA A 104 -13.63 2.34 -8.21
N SER A 105 -13.07 1.85 -9.33
CA SER A 105 -12.16 2.62 -10.18
C SER A 105 -12.86 3.73 -11.01
N GLY A 106 -14.15 3.90 -10.81
CA GLY A 106 -14.91 4.90 -11.56
C GLY A 106 -15.33 4.43 -12.94
N ARG A 107 -16.05 5.28 -13.64
CA ARG A 107 -16.53 5.03 -15.00
C ARG A 107 -16.12 6.18 -15.91
N SER A 108 -15.62 5.86 -17.09
CA SER A 108 -15.37 6.88 -18.10
C SER A 108 -16.70 7.53 -18.53
N PRO A 109 -16.68 8.80 -18.93
CA PRO A 109 -17.83 9.45 -19.56
C PRO A 109 -18.33 8.66 -20.78
N ARG A 110 -19.64 8.54 -20.94
CA ARG A 110 -20.23 7.81 -22.09
C ARG A 110 -19.84 8.40 -23.45
N SER A 111 -19.49 9.69 -23.49
CA SER A 111 -19.00 10.37 -24.68
C SER A 111 -17.60 9.96 -25.11
N LEU A 112 -16.77 9.40 -24.20
CA LEU A 112 -15.44 8.91 -24.50
C LEU A 112 -15.47 7.47 -25.00
N SER A 113 -16.09 7.26 -26.18
CA SER A 113 -16.13 5.96 -26.83
C SER A 113 -14.85 5.70 -27.63
N MET A 114 -14.64 4.43 -28.02
CA MET A 114 -13.52 4.08 -28.92
C MET A 114 -13.59 4.85 -30.24
N ASP A 115 -14.79 5.11 -30.74
CA ASP A 115 -14.97 5.87 -31.96
C ASP A 115 -14.59 7.34 -31.81
N TYR A 116 -14.85 7.93 -30.61
CA TYR A 116 -14.34 9.26 -30.26
C TYR A 116 -12.82 9.33 -30.41
N PHE A 117 -12.09 8.40 -29.82
CA PHE A 117 -10.62 8.39 -29.88
C PHE A 117 -10.12 8.19 -31.31
N ARG A 118 -10.66 7.23 -32.05
CA ARG A 118 -10.29 6.98 -33.45
C ARG A 118 -10.56 8.18 -34.37
N ASN A 119 -11.73 8.79 -34.24
CA ASN A 119 -12.13 9.94 -35.09
C ASN A 119 -11.31 11.20 -34.75
N ASN A 120 -10.71 11.29 -33.56
CA ASN A 120 -9.84 12.38 -33.17
C ASN A 120 -8.33 12.05 -33.32
N GLY A 121 -7.99 10.98 -34.03
CA GLY A 121 -6.62 10.63 -34.41
C GLY A 121 -5.79 10.02 -33.27
N TYR A 122 -6.44 9.44 -32.27
CA TYR A 122 -5.75 8.75 -31.18
C TYR A 122 -5.63 7.26 -31.45
N ASP A 123 -4.41 6.74 -31.50
CA ASP A 123 -4.14 5.30 -31.59
C ASP A 123 -4.37 4.58 -30.26
N ARG A 124 -4.31 5.30 -29.15
CA ARG A 124 -4.51 4.82 -27.79
C ARG A 124 -5.03 5.95 -26.88
N ILE A 125 -5.63 5.59 -25.77
CA ILE A 125 -6.03 6.56 -24.74
C ILE A 125 -4.76 7.24 -24.20
N PRO A 126 -4.66 8.58 -24.18
CA PRO A 126 -3.53 9.28 -23.60
C PRO A 126 -3.34 8.93 -22.14
N ALA A 127 -2.09 8.81 -21.70
CA ALA A 127 -1.80 8.51 -20.29
C ALA A 127 -1.96 9.73 -19.35
N PHE A 128 -1.98 10.94 -19.91
CA PHE A 128 -2.05 12.20 -19.17
C PHE A 128 -3.02 13.18 -19.81
N GLY A 129 -3.49 14.15 -19.04
CA GLY A 129 -4.40 15.19 -19.50
C GLY A 129 -5.85 14.91 -19.13
N PRO A 130 -6.81 15.63 -19.73
CA PRO A 130 -8.23 15.53 -19.35
C PRO A 130 -8.98 14.34 -19.94
N LEU A 131 -8.39 13.60 -20.88
CA LEU A 131 -9.05 12.48 -21.56
C LEU A 131 -8.98 11.15 -20.81
N PRO A 132 -7.88 10.79 -20.12
CA PRO A 132 -7.86 9.59 -19.28
C PRO A 132 -8.56 9.85 -17.96
N VAL A 133 -9.88 9.89 -17.98
CA VAL A 133 -10.71 10.04 -16.77
C VAL A 133 -11.38 8.73 -16.44
N SER A 134 -11.27 8.33 -15.19
CA SER A 134 -11.94 7.17 -14.58
C SER A 134 -12.99 7.61 -13.58
#